data_9a52116e8f635bcd85728927c9e9907d
#
_entry.id   9a52116e8f635bcd85728927c9e9907d
#
_cell.length_a   1.000
_cell.length_b   1.000
_cell.length_c   1.000
_cell.angle_alpha   90.00
_cell.angle_beta   90.00
_cell.angle_gamma   90.00
#
_symmetry.space_group_name_H-M   'P 1'
#
loop_
_entity.id
_entity.type
_entity.pdbx_description
1 polymer ?
#
loop_
_entity_poly.entity_id
_entity_poly.type
_entity_poly.pdbx_seq_one_letter_code
_entity_poly.pdbx_strand_id
1 'polypeptide(L)'
;MANEVAKLSFWGVRGSTPTVDRATWRYGGNTPCLELITPDGKRLILDCGTGLRILGNRLAASPEKTIDAEILVTHYHWDHIQGIPFFAPLYSAQNKFHFYSFRSDFIGRDSLKRVFEAQMAHPYFPVDLQAMPAQRDFTDVSGGDRFAIGKTRVTTGWLNHPQGCLGYRIETPVGTIVYATDNEPGNLEYERNLRRLAEGADIFINDAQYTPEQLERHRGWGHSSWREGVRIAIAAGVRNLVLFHHDPDSSDKAIDGILRDARAEFENTWAAAEGMVMTLGEDQTDVVIPAVRDGLRREAHFRARVSGLRQDGRPFDQETVIRDLSLHGALIYLDHSPKLQSELQVTIENPGNGDHADRALRGYVVRIEPGPEKDQVGVGIVFTE
;
A
#
# COMPACT_ATOMS: atom_id res chain seq x y z
N MET A 1 -9.54 28.57 -9.08
CA MET A 1 -9.29 27.33 -9.88
C MET A 1 -8.83 26.31 -8.88
N ALA A 2 -9.45 25.12 -8.83
CA ALA A 2 -8.92 24.03 -8.00
C ALA A 2 -7.53 23.70 -8.55
N ASN A 3 -6.51 23.62 -7.68
CA ASN A 3 -5.20 23.20 -8.12
C ASN A 3 -5.33 21.80 -8.72
N GLU A 4 -4.96 21.66 -9.99
CA GLU A 4 -4.92 20.35 -10.64
C GLU A 4 -3.80 19.56 -9.97
N VAL A 5 -4.13 18.39 -9.42
CA VAL A 5 -3.16 17.50 -8.75
C VAL A 5 -3.31 16.08 -9.24
N ALA A 6 -2.20 15.34 -9.26
CA ALA A 6 -2.22 13.88 -9.39
C ALA A 6 -2.09 13.27 -7.99
N LYS A 7 -2.89 12.26 -7.70
CA LYS A 7 -2.92 11.58 -6.40
C LYS A 7 -2.55 10.12 -6.53
N LEU A 8 -1.41 9.74 -5.97
CA LEU A 8 -0.90 8.37 -5.93
C LEU A 8 -1.14 7.76 -4.55
N SER A 9 -1.86 6.64 -4.51
CA SER A 9 -2.20 5.91 -3.27
C SER A 9 -1.62 4.50 -3.30
N PHE A 10 -1.07 4.04 -2.18
CA PHE A 10 -0.45 2.72 -2.04
C PHE A 10 -1.38 1.77 -1.29
N TRP A 11 -1.77 0.65 -1.92
CA TRP A 11 -2.70 -0.35 -1.40
C TRP A 11 -2.04 -1.66 -1.04
N GLY A 12 -0.86 -1.91 -1.59
CA GLY A 12 0.00 -3.05 -1.30
C GLY A 12 1.44 -2.72 -1.69
N VAL A 13 2.40 -3.11 -0.87
CA VAL A 13 3.80 -2.68 -0.94
C VAL A 13 4.80 -3.81 -0.69
N ARG A 14 4.33 -5.01 -0.33
CA ARG A 14 5.16 -6.20 -0.07
C ARG A 14 5.47 -6.95 -1.35
N GLY A 15 6.68 -7.49 -1.43
CA GLY A 15 7.08 -8.37 -2.51
C GLY A 15 6.75 -9.84 -2.27
N SER A 16 6.73 -10.62 -3.32
CA SER A 16 6.68 -12.07 -3.40
C SER A 16 5.46 -12.74 -2.77
N THR A 17 5.06 -12.39 -1.54
CA THR A 17 3.92 -12.99 -0.84
C THR A 17 3.34 -12.04 0.21
N PRO A 18 2.01 -12.06 0.43
CA PRO A 18 1.43 -11.25 1.49
C PRO A 18 1.84 -11.74 2.87
N THR A 19 1.99 -10.82 3.82
CA THR A 19 2.34 -11.12 5.21
C THR A 19 1.28 -10.61 6.17
N VAL A 20 1.08 -11.32 7.28
CA VAL A 20 0.11 -10.98 8.33
C VAL A 20 0.75 -10.82 9.70
N ASP A 21 2.09 -10.82 9.79
CA ASP A 21 2.82 -10.69 11.03
C ASP A 21 2.67 -9.28 11.63
N ARG A 22 2.58 -9.19 12.96
CA ARG A 22 2.53 -7.91 13.67
C ARG A 22 3.75 -7.03 13.42
N ALA A 23 4.90 -7.65 13.18
CA ALA A 23 6.14 -6.95 12.87
C ALA A 23 6.13 -6.24 11.51
N THR A 24 5.09 -6.46 10.69
CA THR A 24 4.96 -5.89 9.33
C THR A 24 3.76 -4.95 9.17
N TRP A 25 3.00 -4.67 10.24
CA TRP A 25 1.73 -3.95 10.15
C TRP A 25 1.86 -2.48 9.76
N ARG A 26 2.94 -1.83 10.12
CA ARG A 26 3.12 -0.41 9.88
C ARG A 26 3.36 -0.08 8.39
N TYR A 27 4.16 -0.86 7.70
CA TYR A 27 4.32 -0.73 6.27
C TYR A 27 3.23 -1.47 5.49
N GLY A 28 2.61 -2.47 6.11
CA GLY A 28 1.57 -3.28 5.51
C GLY A 28 2.08 -4.60 4.95
N GLY A 29 1.16 -5.53 4.72
CA GLY A 29 1.46 -6.90 4.29
C GLY A 29 0.86 -7.28 2.94
N ASN A 30 0.12 -6.39 2.26
CA ASN A 30 -0.43 -6.67 0.95
C ASN A 30 0.61 -6.53 -0.15
N THR A 31 0.48 -7.35 -1.19
CA THR A 31 1.35 -7.35 -2.37
C THR A 31 0.95 -6.26 -3.37
N PRO A 32 1.79 -5.94 -4.38
CA PRO A 32 1.78 -4.70 -5.13
C PRO A 32 0.42 -4.28 -5.69
N CYS A 33 -0.02 -3.11 -5.30
CA CYS A 33 -1.13 -2.41 -5.93
C CYS A 33 -1.07 -0.92 -5.59
N LEU A 34 -1.04 -0.07 -6.60
CA LEU A 34 -1.11 1.37 -6.46
C LEU A 34 -2.29 1.92 -7.25
N GLU A 35 -2.82 3.06 -6.83
CA GLU A 35 -3.87 3.79 -7.54
C GLU A 35 -3.39 5.21 -7.81
N LEU A 36 -3.42 5.63 -9.07
CA LEU A 36 -3.15 6.99 -9.50
C LEU A 36 -4.44 7.62 -10.04
N ILE A 37 -4.89 8.70 -9.41
CA ILE A 37 -5.93 9.57 -9.96
C ILE A 37 -5.22 10.76 -10.61
N THR A 38 -5.39 10.90 -11.93
CA THR A 38 -4.78 11.97 -12.70
C THR A 38 -5.53 13.29 -12.55
N PRO A 39 -4.94 14.46 -12.90
CA PRO A 39 -5.60 15.76 -12.83
C PRO A 39 -6.90 15.84 -13.66
N ASP A 40 -7.00 15.09 -14.76
CA ASP A 40 -8.20 14.99 -15.59
C ASP A 40 -9.17 13.89 -15.14
N GLY A 41 -8.97 13.35 -13.91
CA GLY A 41 -9.88 12.42 -13.27
C GLY A 41 -9.80 10.97 -13.75
N LYS A 42 -8.78 10.59 -14.55
CA LYS A 42 -8.58 9.20 -14.94
C LYS A 42 -8.01 8.40 -13.77
N ARG A 43 -8.49 7.16 -13.62
CA ARG A 43 -7.96 6.21 -12.63
C ARG A 43 -7.05 5.21 -13.33
N LEU A 44 -5.80 5.18 -12.91
CA LEU A 44 -4.82 4.17 -13.28
C LEU A 44 -4.54 3.29 -12.04
N ILE A 45 -4.53 1.98 -12.25
CA ILE A 45 -4.14 1.01 -11.22
C ILE A 45 -2.85 0.34 -11.71
N LEU A 46 -1.84 0.29 -10.84
CA LEU A 46 -0.53 -0.30 -11.14
C LEU A 46 -0.42 -1.58 -10.33
N ASP A 47 -0.37 -2.70 -11.03
CA ASP A 47 -0.42 -4.07 -10.54
C ASP A 47 -1.69 -4.49 -9.76
N CYS A 48 -1.88 -5.79 -9.70
CA CYS A 48 -3.09 -6.45 -9.23
C CYS A 48 -2.80 -7.45 -8.09
N GLY A 49 -1.85 -7.14 -7.21
CA GLY A 49 -1.58 -7.94 -6.02
C GLY A 49 -2.71 -7.92 -5.01
N THR A 50 -2.49 -8.43 -3.80
CA THR A 50 -3.55 -8.51 -2.78
C THR A 50 -4.07 -7.14 -2.35
N GLY A 51 -3.27 -6.07 -2.50
CA GLY A 51 -3.71 -4.69 -2.30
C GLY A 51 -4.92 -4.30 -3.15
N LEU A 52 -5.08 -4.90 -4.34
CA LEU A 52 -6.22 -4.67 -5.23
C LEU A 52 -7.56 -5.03 -4.56
N ARG A 53 -7.60 -6.07 -3.72
CA ARG A 53 -8.80 -6.42 -2.95
C ARG A 53 -9.21 -5.29 -2.01
N ILE A 54 -8.24 -4.65 -1.36
CA ILE A 54 -8.50 -3.53 -0.43
C ILE A 54 -9.02 -2.31 -1.20
N LEU A 55 -8.37 -1.95 -2.30
CA LEU A 55 -8.84 -0.92 -3.22
C LEU A 55 -10.26 -1.23 -3.71
N GLY A 56 -10.52 -2.48 -4.14
CA GLY A 56 -11.83 -2.93 -4.63
C GLY A 56 -12.95 -2.73 -3.61
N ASN A 57 -12.72 -3.08 -2.35
CA ASN A 57 -13.69 -2.87 -1.27
C ASN A 57 -13.98 -1.37 -1.06
N ARG A 58 -12.96 -0.52 -1.11
CA ARG A 58 -13.14 0.92 -1.01
C ARG A 58 -13.94 1.49 -2.18
N LEU A 59 -13.63 1.06 -3.40
CA LEU A 59 -14.36 1.49 -4.60
C LEU A 59 -15.83 1.04 -4.56
N ALA A 60 -16.08 -0.19 -4.13
CA ALA A 60 -17.45 -0.72 -3.99
C ALA A 60 -18.26 0.02 -2.92
N ALA A 61 -17.63 0.56 -1.89
CA ALA A 61 -18.26 1.38 -0.84
C ALA A 61 -18.34 2.86 -1.21
N SER A 62 -17.73 3.29 -2.32
CA SER A 62 -17.75 4.70 -2.74
C SER A 62 -19.10 5.08 -3.34
N PRO A 63 -19.45 6.40 -3.37
CA PRO A 63 -20.64 6.88 -4.04
C PRO A 63 -20.58 6.81 -5.57
N GLU A 64 -19.45 6.44 -6.15
CA GLU A 64 -19.27 6.27 -7.58
C GLU A 64 -20.16 5.12 -8.09
N LYS A 65 -21.10 5.43 -9.01
CA LYS A 65 -22.01 4.41 -9.55
C LYS A 65 -21.36 3.46 -10.53
N THR A 66 -20.31 3.93 -11.20
CA THR A 66 -19.57 3.18 -12.23
C THR A 66 -18.09 3.43 -12.05
N ILE A 67 -17.31 2.35 -12.10
CA ILE A 67 -15.84 2.41 -12.06
C ILE A 67 -15.32 2.21 -13.48
N ASP A 68 -14.55 3.19 -13.96
CA ASP A 68 -13.79 3.12 -15.22
C ASP A 68 -12.31 3.29 -14.88
N ALA A 69 -11.48 2.27 -15.16
CA ALA A 69 -10.07 2.30 -14.81
C ALA A 69 -9.17 1.62 -15.86
N GLU A 70 -7.99 2.18 -16.02
CA GLU A 70 -6.88 1.63 -16.80
C GLU A 70 -5.93 0.90 -15.85
N ILE A 71 -5.62 -0.36 -16.14
CA ILE A 71 -4.83 -1.22 -15.25
C ILE A 71 -3.54 -1.60 -15.97
N LEU A 72 -2.42 -1.17 -15.43
CA LEU A 72 -1.07 -1.39 -15.96
C LEU A 72 -0.41 -2.50 -15.13
N VAL A 73 -0.25 -3.70 -15.70
CA VAL A 73 0.36 -4.85 -15.03
C VAL A 73 1.80 -4.98 -15.50
N THR A 74 2.74 -4.96 -14.55
CA THR A 74 4.17 -5.01 -14.82
C THR A 74 4.62 -6.37 -15.35
N HIS A 75 4.17 -7.44 -14.70
CA HIS A 75 4.45 -8.83 -15.06
C HIS A 75 3.47 -9.82 -14.41
N TYR A 76 3.69 -11.12 -14.57
CA TYR A 76 2.70 -12.16 -14.28
C TYR A 76 3.03 -13.00 -13.05
N HIS A 77 3.98 -12.61 -12.18
CA HIS A 77 4.18 -13.30 -10.91
C HIS A 77 2.95 -13.11 -10.01
N TRP A 78 2.71 -14.08 -9.15
CA TRP A 78 1.46 -14.17 -8.39
C TRP A 78 1.20 -12.94 -7.53
N ASP A 79 2.20 -12.40 -6.91
CA ASP A 79 2.08 -11.23 -6.06
C ASP A 79 1.63 -9.96 -6.82
N HIS A 80 1.74 -9.94 -8.15
CA HIS A 80 1.25 -8.85 -9.00
C HIS A 80 -0.11 -9.10 -9.64
N ILE A 81 -0.69 -10.32 -9.52
CA ILE A 81 -1.95 -10.68 -10.18
C ILE A 81 -2.98 -11.34 -9.26
N GLN A 82 -2.61 -11.83 -8.07
CA GLN A 82 -3.46 -12.66 -7.22
C GLN A 82 -4.69 -11.94 -6.65
N GLY A 83 -4.76 -10.61 -6.72
CA GLY A 83 -5.91 -9.83 -6.26
C GLY A 83 -7.10 -9.81 -7.21
N ILE A 84 -6.90 -10.18 -8.48
CA ILE A 84 -7.93 -10.13 -9.53
C ILE A 84 -9.21 -10.90 -9.16
N PRO A 85 -9.15 -12.15 -8.68
CA PRO A 85 -10.35 -12.90 -8.31
C PRO A 85 -11.18 -12.25 -7.20
N PHE A 86 -10.58 -11.38 -6.42
CA PHE A 86 -11.17 -10.72 -5.25
C PHE A 86 -11.43 -9.21 -5.46
N PHE A 87 -11.28 -8.72 -6.68
CA PHE A 87 -11.55 -7.32 -7.01
C PHE A 87 -13.04 -7.10 -7.23
N ALA A 88 -13.75 -6.73 -6.17
CA ALA A 88 -15.21 -6.59 -6.17
C ALA A 88 -15.79 -5.81 -7.37
N PRO A 89 -15.16 -4.71 -7.87
CA PRO A 89 -15.68 -3.99 -9.03
C PRO A 89 -15.79 -4.82 -10.32
N LEU A 90 -15.03 -5.90 -10.51
CA LEU A 90 -15.14 -6.78 -11.68
C LEU A 90 -16.47 -7.56 -11.72
N TYR A 91 -17.14 -7.68 -10.59
CA TYR A 91 -18.43 -8.38 -10.48
C TYR A 91 -19.65 -7.48 -10.77
N SER A 92 -19.46 -6.24 -11.23
CA SER A 92 -20.52 -5.33 -11.65
C SER A 92 -20.46 -5.07 -13.15
N ALA A 93 -21.56 -5.38 -13.87
CA ALA A 93 -21.67 -5.16 -15.31
C ALA A 93 -21.64 -3.67 -15.72
N GLN A 94 -21.76 -2.76 -14.78
CA GLN A 94 -21.70 -1.30 -15.03
C GLN A 94 -20.26 -0.79 -15.13
N ASN A 95 -19.28 -1.57 -14.67
CA ASN A 95 -17.89 -1.17 -14.60
C ASN A 95 -17.11 -1.56 -15.86
N LYS A 96 -16.06 -0.80 -16.13
CA LYS A 96 -15.21 -0.97 -17.29
C LYS A 96 -13.74 -0.92 -16.88
N PHE A 97 -12.96 -1.89 -17.37
CA PHE A 97 -11.53 -1.99 -17.11
C PHE A 97 -10.78 -2.27 -18.39
N HIS A 98 -9.71 -1.53 -18.61
CA HIS A 98 -8.79 -1.75 -19.70
C HIS A 98 -7.43 -2.15 -19.14
N PHE A 99 -6.96 -3.34 -19.49
CA PHE A 99 -5.73 -3.92 -18.98
C PHE A 99 -4.61 -3.82 -20.01
N TYR A 100 -3.44 -3.42 -19.54
CA TYR A 100 -2.22 -3.35 -20.33
C TYR A 100 -1.14 -4.22 -19.70
N SER A 101 -0.47 -5.04 -20.49
CA SER A 101 0.73 -5.77 -20.11
C SER A 101 1.46 -6.27 -21.36
N PHE A 102 2.58 -6.93 -21.18
CA PHE A 102 3.34 -7.43 -22.32
C PHE A 102 2.86 -8.80 -22.81
N ARG A 103 3.19 -9.09 -24.05
CA ARG A 103 3.02 -10.43 -24.60
C ARG A 103 4.18 -11.31 -24.12
N SER A 104 3.88 -12.30 -23.32
CA SER A 104 4.85 -13.29 -22.85
C SER A 104 5.20 -14.29 -23.96
N ASP A 105 6.47 -14.58 -24.13
CA ASP A 105 6.93 -15.63 -25.08
C ASP A 105 6.48 -17.03 -24.67
N PHE A 106 6.20 -17.25 -23.38
CA PHE A 106 5.71 -18.53 -22.85
C PHE A 106 4.21 -18.76 -23.12
N ILE A 107 3.42 -17.68 -23.25
CA ILE A 107 1.96 -17.73 -23.32
C ILE A 107 1.46 -17.35 -24.72
N GLY A 108 2.10 -16.37 -25.36
CA GLY A 108 1.74 -15.87 -26.67
C GLY A 108 0.71 -14.73 -26.64
N ARG A 109 -0.20 -14.67 -27.60
CA ARG A 109 -1.22 -13.61 -27.70
C ARG A 109 -2.18 -13.66 -26.50
N ASP A 110 -2.70 -12.49 -26.15
CA ASP A 110 -3.64 -12.31 -25.02
C ASP A 110 -3.08 -12.83 -23.69
N SER A 111 -1.76 -12.66 -23.47
CA SER A 111 -1.04 -13.23 -22.34
C SER A 111 -1.71 -12.92 -21.00
N LEU A 112 -2.02 -11.66 -20.73
CA LEU A 112 -2.62 -11.26 -19.45
C LEU A 112 -4.00 -11.87 -19.24
N LYS A 113 -4.85 -11.90 -20.28
CA LYS A 113 -6.16 -12.55 -20.21
C LYS A 113 -6.02 -14.04 -19.90
N ARG A 114 -5.10 -14.74 -20.58
CA ARG A 114 -4.85 -16.16 -20.35
C ARG A 114 -4.30 -16.44 -18.94
N VAL A 115 -3.47 -15.55 -18.42
CA VAL A 115 -2.98 -15.65 -17.04
C VAL A 115 -4.12 -15.55 -16.05
N PHE A 116 -5.05 -14.60 -16.25
CA PHE A 116 -6.23 -14.47 -15.39
C PHE A 116 -7.17 -15.68 -15.51
N GLU A 117 -7.38 -16.20 -16.72
CA GLU A 117 -8.15 -17.41 -16.93
C GLU A 117 -7.50 -18.62 -16.24
N ALA A 118 -6.17 -18.76 -16.32
CA ALA A 118 -5.44 -19.86 -15.71
C ALA A 118 -5.48 -19.84 -14.18
N GLN A 119 -5.29 -18.66 -13.55
CA GLN A 119 -5.35 -18.57 -12.08
C GLN A 119 -6.76 -18.80 -11.52
N MET A 120 -7.80 -18.57 -12.32
CA MET A 120 -9.21 -18.79 -11.95
C MET A 120 -9.75 -20.13 -12.47
N ALA A 121 -8.90 -20.98 -13.05
CA ALA A 121 -9.32 -22.30 -13.51
C ALA A 121 -9.56 -23.29 -12.37
N HIS A 122 -10.49 -24.23 -12.57
CA HIS A 122 -10.63 -25.38 -11.68
C HIS A 122 -9.35 -26.23 -11.69
N PRO A 123 -8.91 -26.78 -10.54
CA PRO A 123 -9.55 -26.75 -9.21
C PRO A 123 -9.10 -25.56 -8.33
N TYR A 124 -8.35 -24.60 -8.85
CA TYR A 124 -7.71 -23.53 -8.06
C TYR A 124 -8.71 -22.47 -7.60
N PHE A 125 -9.72 -22.19 -8.41
CA PHE A 125 -10.75 -21.22 -8.08
C PHE A 125 -12.15 -21.70 -8.49
N PRO A 126 -13.21 -21.37 -7.72
CA PRO A 126 -14.55 -21.96 -7.93
C PRO A 126 -15.33 -21.35 -9.09
N VAL A 127 -14.92 -20.17 -9.58
CA VAL A 127 -15.55 -19.45 -10.69
C VAL A 127 -14.49 -19.04 -11.70
N ASP A 128 -14.82 -19.10 -12.97
CA ASP A 128 -13.93 -18.67 -14.05
C ASP A 128 -14.03 -17.15 -14.31
N LEU A 129 -13.13 -16.63 -15.15
CA LEU A 129 -13.09 -15.22 -15.48
C LEU A 129 -14.38 -14.70 -16.14
N GLN A 130 -15.13 -15.58 -16.87
CA GLN A 130 -16.40 -15.21 -17.52
C GLN A 130 -17.52 -14.89 -16.51
N ALA A 131 -17.43 -15.40 -15.28
CA ALA A 131 -18.38 -15.07 -14.22
C ALA A 131 -18.30 -13.60 -13.76
N MET A 132 -17.28 -12.87 -14.16
CA MET A 132 -17.13 -11.44 -13.88
C MET A 132 -17.77 -10.63 -15.00
N PRO A 133 -18.93 -9.97 -14.79
CA PRO A 133 -19.70 -9.31 -15.85
C PRO A 133 -19.16 -7.94 -16.28
N ALA A 134 -18.16 -7.35 -15.62
CA ALA A 134 -17.58 -6.07 -16.02
C ALA A 134 -17.00 -6.14 -17.44
N GLN A 135 -17.10 -5.05 -18.19
CA GLN A 135 -16.41 -4.94 -19.47
C GLN A 135 -14.90 -4.95 -19.24
N ARG A 136 -14.19 -5.78 -20.02
CA ARG A 136 -12.71 -5.92 -19.93
C ARG A 136 -12.12 -5.91 -21.32
N ASP A 137 -11.23 -4.95 -21.54
CA ASP A 137 -10.41 -4.85 -22.73
C ASP A 137 -8.95 -5.17 -22.36
N PHE A 138 -8.19 -5.80 -23.25
CA PHE A 138 -6.80 -6.17 -23.02
C PHE A 138 -5.93 -5.68 -24.18
N THR A 139 -4.82 -5.03 -23.87
CA THR A 139 -3.86 -4.54 -24.87
C THR A 139 -2.46 -5.05 -24.53
N ASP A 140 -1.86 -5.75 -25.49
CA ASP A 140 -0.45 -6.13 -25.42
C ASP A 140 0.41 -4.89 -25.73
N VAL A 141 1.35 -4.56 -24.84
CA VAL A 141 2.36 -3.50 -24.98
C VAL A 141 3.76 -4.09 -24.88
N SER A 142 4.76 -3.36 -25.35
CA SER A 142 6.17 -3.79 -25.30
C SER A 142 7.05 -2.70 -24.71
N GLY A 143 8.25 -3.04 -24.28
CA GLY A 143 9.23 -2.05 -23.85
C GLY A 143 9.58 -1.06 -24.96
N GLY A 144 9.43 0.23 -24.68
CA GLY A 144 9.59 1.34 -25.61
C GLY A 144 8.28 1.88 -26.19
N ASP A 145 7.15 1.23 -25.95
CA ASP A 145 5.84 1.70 -26.42
C ASP A 145 5.44 2.98 -25.71
N ARG A 146 4.63 3.78 -26.41
CA ARG A 146 4.06 5.03 -25.92
C ARG A 146 2.60 5.10 -26.26
N PHE A 147 1.76 5.38 -25.27
CA PHE A 147 0.32 5.58 -25.46
C PHE A 147 -0.22 6.65 -24.51
N ALA A 148 -1.45 7.05 -24.70
CA ALA A 148 -2.09 8.09 -23.90
C ALA A 148 -3.33 7.54 -23.19
N ILE A 149 -3.51 7.97 -21.94
CA ILE A 149 -4.71 7.76 -21.12
C ILE A 149 -5.23 9.13 -20.71
N GLY A 150 -6.27 9.61 -21.39
CA GLY A 150 -6.70 10.98 -21.24
C GLY A 150 -5.59 11.98 -21.62
N LYS A 151 -5.24 12.89 -20.70
CA LYS A 151 -4.13 13.84 -20.87
C LYS A 151 -2.78 13.28 -20.40
N THR A 152 -2.76 12.06 -19.89
CA THR A 152 -1.56 11.41 -19.34
C THR A 152 -0.88 10.59 -20.43
N ARG A 153 0.44 10.72 -20.57
CA ARG A 153 1.26 9.91 -21.47
C ARG A 153 1.95 8.82 -20.68
N VAL A 154 1.90 7.59 -21.20
CA VAL A 154 2.58 6.44 -20.62
C VAL A 154 3.68 5.98 -21.59
N THR A 155 4.88 5.78 -21.06
CA THR A 155 6.00 5.16 -21.77
C THR A 155 6.44 3.92 -21.02
N THR A 156 6.61 2.80 -21.71
CA THR A 156 7.05 1.53 -21.15
C THR A 156 8.56 1.32 -21.34
N GLY A 157 9.16 0.47 -20.52
CA GLY A 157 10.53 0.02 -20.69
C GLY A 157 10.75 -1.34 -20.06
N TRP A 158 11.54 -2.19 -20.71
CA TRP A 158 11.92 -3.49 -20.15
C TRP A 158 12.83 -3.32 -18.94
N LEU A 159 12.54 -4.05 -17.88
CA LEU A 159 13.32 -4.19 -16.65
C LEU A 159 13.98 -5.58 -16.59
N ASN A 160 15.07 -5.68 -15.84
CA ASN A 160 15.81 -6.93 -15.67
C ASN A 160 15.15 -7.81 -14.61
N HIS A 161 14.23 -8.65 -15.04
CA HIS A 161 13.51 -9.57 -14.18
C HIS A 161 13.23 -10.89 -14.92
N PRO A 162 13.27 -12.05 -14.22
CA PRO A 162 12.97 -13.34 -14.83
C PRO A 162 11.62 -13.33 -15.54
N GLN A 163 11.56 -13.89 -16.76
CA GLN A 163 10.37 -13.98 -17.61
C GLN A 163 9.81 -12.65 -18.13
N GLY A 164 10.49 -11.51 -17.85
CA GLY A 164 10.14 -10.17 -18.30
C GLY A 164 9.33 -9.37 -17.29
N CYS A 165 9.63 -8.09 -17.22
CA CYS A 165 8.90 -7.09 -16.44
C CYS A 165 8.92 -5.74 -17.16
N LEU A 166 7.81 -5.01 -17.14
CA LEU A 166 7.70 -3.65 -17.66
C LEU A 166 7.74 -2.62 -16.54
N GLY A 167 8.60 -1.62 -16.69
CA GLY A 167 8.47 -0.36 -15.97
C GLY A 167 7.59 0.61 -16.75
N TYR A 168 6.90 1.50 -16.03
CA TYR A 168 6.01 2.52 -16.58
C TYR A 168 6.46 3.91 -16.16
N ARG A 169 6.69 4.78 -17.14
CA ARG A 169 6.82 6.23 -16.96
C ARG A 169 5.49 6.89 -17.28
N ILE A 170 4.89 7.57 -16.32
CA ILE A 170 3.55 8.13 -16.38
C ILE A 170 3.69 9.65 -16.23
N GLU A 171 3.54 10.37 -17.35
CA GLU A 171 3.68 11.81 -17.45
C GLU A 171 2.31 12.45 -17.44
N THR A 172 1.93 13.02 -16.28
CA THR A 172 0.70 13.79 -16.10
C THR A 172 0.94 15.28 -16.40
N PRO A 173 -0.10 16.10 -16.57
CA PRO A 173 0.07 17.54 -16.73
C PRO A 173 0.83 18.25 -15.59
N VAL A 174 0.88 17.65 -14.40
CA VAL A 174 1.47 18.25 -13.18
C VAL A 174 2.75 17.56 -12.72
N GLY A 175 3.24 16.57 -13.44
CA GLY A 175 4.51 15.93 -13.16
C GLY A 175 4.57 14.45 -13.55
N THR A 176 5.72 13.85 -13.30
CA THR A 176 6.10 12.53 -13.79
C THR A 176 6.25 11.54 -12.64
N ILE A 177 5.59 10.39 -12.76
CA ILE A 177 5.69 9.26 -11.85
C ILE A 177 6.29 8.09 -12.63
N VAL A 178 7.27 7.40 -12.03
CA VAL A 178 7.86 6.19 -12.60
C VAL A 178 7.63 5.02 -11.64
N TYR A 179 7.04 3.96 -12.16
CA TYR A 179 6.83 2.70 -11.45
C TYR A 179 7.72 1.63 -12.08
N ALA A 180 8.75 1.22 -11.35
CA ALA A 180 9.76 0.26 -11.78
C ALA A 180 10.09 -0.71 -10.64
N THR A 181 9.11 -1.52 -10.29
CA THR A 181 9.27 -2.66 -9.38
C THR A 181 9.98 -3.80 -10.08
N ASP A 182 10.48 -4.78 -9.33
CA ASP A 182 11.02 -6.04 -9.86
C ASP A 182 12.10 -5.83 -10.93
N ASN A 183 13.26 -5.39 -10.48
CA ASN A 183 14.40 -5.18 -11.35
C ASN A 183 15.71 -5.51 -10.63
N GLU A 184 16.54 -6.33 -11.24
CA GLU A 184 17.85 -6.70 -10.75
C GLU A 184 18.95 -5.90 -11.45
N PRO A 185 19.91 -5.31 -10.73
CA PRO A 185 21.07 -4.65 -11.35
C PRO A 185 22.05 -5.65 -11.98
N GLY A 186 22.90 -5.16 -12.88
CA GLY A 186 23.98 -5.94 -13.48
C GLY A 186 23.81 -6.21 -14.98
N ASN A 187 22.67 -5.82 -15.57
CA ASN A 187 22.49 -5.82 -17.02
C ASN A 187 22.45 -4.39 -17.56
N LEU A 188 23.49 -3.98 -18.30
CA LEU A 188 23.67 -2.61 -18.77
C LEU A 188 22.54 -2.10 -19.70
N GLU A 189 21.89 -2.98 -20.44
CA GLU A 189 20.78 -2.59 -21.32
C GLU A 189 19.55 -2.21 -20.50
N TYR A 190 19.15 -3.07 -19.57
CA TYR A 190 18.01 -2.82 -18.69
C TYR A 190 18.27 -1.65 -17.74
N GLU A 191 19.50 -1.48 -17.25
CA GLU A 191 19.86 -0.31 -16.44
C GLU A 191 19.74 1.01 -17.23
N ARG A 192 20.11 1.03 -18.50
CA ARG A 192 19.89 2.19 -19.38
C ARG A 192 18.41 2.48 -19.57
N ASN A 193 17.59 1.44 -19.74
CA ASN A 193 16.15 1.59 -19.87
C ASN A 193 15.56 2.17 -18.57
N LEU A 194 15.92 1.61 -17.42
CA LEU A 194 15.47 2.08 -16.11
C LEU A 194 15.86 3.56 -15.88
N ARG A 195 17.11 3.93 -16.18
CA ARG A 195 17.56 5.32 -16.07
C ARG A 195 16.79 6.26 -16.97
N ARG A 196 16.49 5.86 -18.22
CA ARG A 196 15.67 6.67 -19.15
C ARG A 196 14.24 6.84 -18.65
N LEU A 197 13.64 5.79 -18.09
CA LEU A 197 12.33 5.91 -17.49
C LEU A 197 12.35 6.87 -16.30
N ALA A 198 13.36 6.79 -15.45
CA ALA A 198 13.49 7.56 -14.21
C ALA A 198 13.95 9.02 -14.45
N GLU A 199 14.47 9.37 -15.65
CA GLU A 199 15.06 10.68 -15.92
C GLU A 199 14.13 11.83 -15.54
N GLY A 200 14.58 12.67 -14.57
CA GLY A 200 13.87 13.85 -14.10
C GLY A 200 12.49 13.55 -13.48
N ALA A 201 12.22 12.34 -13.02
CA ALA A 201 10.94 11.99 -12.43
C ALA A 201 10.71 12.73 -11.10
N ASP A 202 9.48 13.16 -10.87
CA ASP A 202 9.06 13.75 -9.61
C ASP A 202 8.92 12.69 -8.51
N ILE A 203 8.42 11.50 -8.90
CA ILE A 203 8.31 10.33 -8.03
C ILE A 203 8.87 9.12 -8.77
N PHE A 204 9.86 8.46 -8.21
CA PHE A 204 10.43 7.22 -8.70
C PHE A 204 10.20 6.10 -7.68
N ILE A 205 9.35 5.14 -8.02
CA ILE A 205 9.02 3.98 -7.21
C ILE A 205 9.87 2.84 -7.72
N ASN A 206 10.78 2.34 -6.88
CA ASN A 206 11.76 1.32 -7.27
C ASN A 206 11.78 0.16 -6.29
N ASP A 207 12.05 -1.02 -6.84
CA ASP A 207 12.31 -2.24 -6.05
C ASP A 207 13.43 -1.99 -5.03
N ALA A 208 13.17 -2.36 -3.80
CA ALA A 208 14.11 -2.26 -2.68
C ALA A 208 13.95 -3.45 -1.73
N GLN A 209 13.74 -4.64 -2.30
CA GLN A 209 13.50 -5.85 -1.54
C GLN A 209 14.67 -6.16 -0.60
N TYR A 210 15.90 -5.89 -1.04
CA TYR A 210 17.10 -6.32 -0.36
C TYR A 210 17.95 -5.17 0.21
N THR A 211 18.76 -5.51 1.21
CA THR A 211 19.99 -4.76 1.50
C THR A 211 21.08 -5.13 0.47
N PRO A 212 22.16 -4.33 0.35
CA PRO A 212 23.27 -4.68 -0.55
C PRO A 212 23.83 -6.10 -0.29
N GLU A 213 23.95 -6.51 0.98
CA GLU A 213 24.46 -7.81 1.38
C GLU A 213 23.49 -8.95 1.05
N GLN A 214 22.18 -8.71 1.15
CA GLN A 214 21.16 -9.67 0.76
C GLN A 214 21.13 -9.83 -0.76
N LEU A 215 21.24 -8.74 -1.52
CA LEU A 215 21.28 -8.78 -2.99
C LEU A 215 22.37 -9.72 -3.51
N GLU A 216 23.58 -9.69 -2.93
CA GLU A 216 24.66 -10.56 -3.34
C GLU A 216 24.34 -12.06 -3.16
N ARG A 217 23.49 -12.40 -2.20
CA ARG A 217 23.06 -13.78 -1.92
C ARG A 217 21.89 -14.23 -2.79
N HIS A 218 21.15 -13.27 -3.36
CA HIS A 218 19.92 -13.52 -4.12
C HIS A 218 20.06 -13.10 -5.60
N ARG A 219 21.30 -13.11 -6.13
CA ARG A 219 21.53 -12.87 -7.56
C ARG A 219 20.75 -13.85 -8.42
N GLY A 220 20.10 -13.33 -9.46
CA GLY A 220 19.24 -14.10 -10.35
C GLY A 220 17.78 -14.21 -9.89
N TRP A 221 17.41 -13.60 -8.74
CA TRP A 221 16.03 -13.59 -8.25
C TRP A 221 15.19 -12.42 -8.83
N GLY A 222 15.84 -11.48 -9.52
CA GLY A 222 15.15 -10.40 -10.24
C GLY A 222 14.82 -9.18 -9.39
N HIS A 223 15.43 -9.02 -8.22
CA HIS A 223 15.17 -7.91 -7.30
C HIS A 223 16.38 -7.04 -7.04
N SER A 224 16.13 -5.84 -6.50
CA SER A 224 17.13 -4.82 -6.25
C SER A 224 17.39 -4.61 -4.74
N SER A 225 18.41 -3.82 -4.44
CA SER A 225 18.62 -3.27 -3.11
C SER A 225 18.21 -1.81 -3.06
N TRP A 226 17.92 -1.32 -1.85
CA TRP A 226 17.63 0.09 -1.63
C TRP A 226 18.76 1.00 -2.15
N ARG A 227 20.03 0.58 -2.05
CA ARG A 227 21.18 1.38 -2.50
C ARG A 227 21.24 1.50 -4.01
N GLU A 228 20.88 0.46 -4.75
CA GLU A 228 20.76 0.54 -6.20
C GLU A 228 19.66 1.51 -6.62
N GLY A 229 18.51 1.51 -5.92
CA GLY A 229 17.46 2.51 -6.12
C GLY A 229 17.97 3.95 -5.91
N VAL A 230 18.73 4.19 -4.84
CA VAL A 230 19.37 5.48 -4.57
C VAL A 230 20.36 5.86 -5.69
N ARG A 231 21.21 4.91 -6.13
CA ARG A 231 22.17 5.13 -7.23
C ARG A 231 21.47 5.58 -8.51
N ILE A 232 20.37 4.92 -8.87
CA ILE A 232 19.58 5.29 -10.08
C ILE A 232 18.90 6.64 -9.87
N ALA A 233 18.30 6.91 -8.69
CA ALA A 233 17.63 8.17 -8.41
C ALA A 233 18.56 9.37 -8.53
N ILE A 234 19.77 9.28 -7.97
CA ILE A 234 20.80 10.33 -8.11
C ILE A 234 21.22 10.50 -9.57
N ALA A 235 21.52 9.38 -10.26
CA ALA A 235 22.02 9.41 -11.64
C ALA A 235 20.97 9.91 -12.66
N ALA A 236 19.68 9.75 -12.36
CA ALA A 236 18.56 10.17 -13.19
C ALA A 236 17.99 11.56 -12.79
N GLY A 237 18.49 12.19 -11.73
CA GLY A 237 17.99 13.48 -11.26
C GLY A 237 16.54 13.43 -10.76
N VAL A 238 16.18 12.34 -10.07
CA VAL A 238 14.85 12.15 -9.49
C VAL A 238 14.62 13.09 -8.33
N ARG A 239 13.40 13.58 -8.12
CA ARG A 239 13.07 14.44 -6.96
C ARG A 239 12.75 13.63 -5.70
N ASN A 240 11.97 12.56 -5.81
CA ASN A 240 11.57 11.70 -4.69
C ASN A 240 11.73 10.24 -5.06
N LEU A 241 12.49 9.49 -4.26
CA LEU A 241 12.61 8.04 -4.35
C LEU A 241 11.63 7.36 -3.39
N VAL A 242 10.89 6.37 -3.87
CA VAL A 242 10.04 5.51 -3.03
C VAL A 242 10.57 4.08 -3.09
N LEU A 243 11.09 3.60 -1.98
CA LEU A 243 11.49 2.22 -1.79
C LEU A 243 10.24 1.35 -1.70
N PHE A 244 10.13 0.40 -2.59
CA PHE A 244 8.94 -0.41 -2.80
C PHE A 244 9.28 -1.90 -2.81
N HIS A 245 8.28 -2.77 -2.84
CA HIS A 245 8.44 -4.23 -2.92
C HIS A 245 9.25 -4.79 -1.76
N HIS A 246 8.89 -4.40 -0.52
CA HIS A 246 9.61 -4.81 0.68
C HIS A 246 9.62 -6.33 0.83
N ASP A 247 10.77 -6.88 1.21
CA ASP A 247 10.92 -8.30 1.51
C ASP A 247 9.86 -8.77 2.53
N PRO A 248 9.13 -9.86 2.26
CA PRO A 248 8.09 -10.37 3.15
C PRO A 248 8.56 -10.68 4.57
N ASP A 249 9.84 -11.05 4.72
CA ASP A 249 10.44 -11.36 6.01
C ASP A 249 11.01 -10.12 6.73
N SER A 250 11.03 -8.95 6.07
CA SER A 250 11.49 -7.70 6.66
C SER A 250 10.46 -7.12 7.62
N SER A 251 10.85 -7.01 8.90
CA SER A 251 10.04 -6.31 9.90
C SER A 251 9.97 -4.80 9.64
N ASP A 252 8.99 -4.13 10.23
CA ASP A 252 8.87 -2.67 10.23
C ASP A 252 10.15 -1.98 10.70
N LYS A 253 10.81 -2.54 11.72
CA LYS A 253 12.09 -2.04 12.24
C LYS A 253 13.24 -2.20 11.23
N ALA A 254 13.23 -3.28 10.45
CA ALA A 254 14.23 -3.49 9.40
C ALA A 254 14.06 -2.45 8.29
N ILE A 255 12.81 -2.19 7.86
CA ILE A 255 12.50 -1.17 6.85
C ILE A 255 12.87 0.25 7.36
N ASP A 256 12.66 0.57 8.65
CA ASP A 256 13.14 1.83 9.24
C ASP A 256 14.65 1.98 9.12
N GLY A 257 15.39 0.89 9.34
CA GLY A 257 16.84 0.88 9.17
C GLY A 257 17.24 1.17 7.73
N ILE A 258 16.62 0.48 6.77
CA ILE A 258 16.82 0.70 5.33
C ILE A 258 16.50 2.15 4.96
N LEU A 259 15.36 2.69 5.40
CA LEU A 259 14.95 4.07 5.09
C LEU A 259 15.94 5.10 5.66
N ARG A 260 16.40 4.90 6.91
CA ARG A 260 17.41 5.77 7.52
C ARG A 260 18.71 5.78 6.71
N ASP A 261 19.18 4.61 6.31
CA ASP A 261 20.44 4.46 5.59
C ASP A 261 20.32 5.01 4.15
N ALA A 262 19.18 4.80 3.50
CA ALA A 262 18.90 5.39 2.19
C ALA A 262 18.81 6.93 2.24
N ARG A 263 18.17 7.50 3.26
CA ARG A 263 18.08 8.95 3.45
C ARG A 263 19.43 9.61 3.74
N ALA A 264 20.37 8.89 4.32
CA ALA A 264 21.73 9.39 4.51
C ALA A 264 22.47 9.60 3.17
N GLU A 265 22.10 8.86 2.11
CA GLU A 265 22.67 8.98 0.78
C GLU A 265 21.79 9.84 -0.17
N PHE A 266 20.45 9.82 0.02
CA PHE A 266 19.48 10.59 -0.75
C PHE A 266 18.30 10.99 0.16
N GLU A 267 18.27 12.25 0.62
CA GLU A 267 17.35 12.74 1.65
C GLU A 267 15.87 12.54 1.30
N ASN A 268 15.49 12.84 0.05
CA ASN A 268 14.12 12.71 -0.43
C ASN A 268 13.74 11.24 -0.74
N THR A 269 14.00 10.36 0.21
CA THR A 269 13.65 8.94 0.13
C THR A 269 12.49 8.61 1.08
N TRP A 270 11.57 7.82 0.60
CA TRP A 270 10.38 7.34 1.30
C TRP A 270 10.36 5.81 1.25
N ALA A 271 9.92 5.15 2.30
CA ALA A 271 9.56 3.74 2.25
C ALA A 271 8.05 3.63 2.03
N ALA A 272 7.63 2.91 1.00
CA ALA A 272 6.23 2.73 0.68
C ALA A 272 5.49 2.05 1.84
N ALA A 273 4.30 2.55 2.16
CA ALA A 273 3.44 1.97 3.19
C ALA A 273 1.98 1.90 2.69
N GLU A 274 1.25 0.88 3.08
CA GLU A 274 -0.18 0.81 2.77
C GLU A 274 -0.93 2.02 3.31
N GLY A 275 -1.77 2.61 2.46
CA GLY A 275 -2.49 3.84 2.77
C GLY A 275 -1.68 5.12 2.60
N MET A 276 -0.37 5.05 2.32
CA MET A 276 0.42 6.22 1.92
C MET A 276 -0.19 6.89 0.70
N VAL A 277 -0.20 8.22 0.71
CA VAL A 277 -0.69 9.04 -0.40
C VAL A 277 0.38 10.09 -0.73
N MET A 278 0.75 10.14 -1.99
CA MET A 278 1.57 11.22 -2.54
C MET A 278 0.72 12.07 -3.47
N THR A 279 0.71 13.38 -3.25
CA THR A 279 -0.01 14.34 -4.09
C THR A 279 1.00 15.17 -4.85
N LEU A 280 0.94 15.10 -6.17
CA LEU A 280 1.82 15.82 -7.08
C LEU A 280 1.07 17.01 -7.69
N GLY A 281 1.55 18.22 -7.44
CA GLY A 281 1.11 19.48 -8.05
C GLY A 281 2.23 20.10 -8.88
N GLU A 282 1.97 21.21 -9.58
CA GLU A 282 2.92 21.83 -10.52
C GLU A 282 4.31 22.12 -9.90
N ASP A 283 4.36 22.53 -8.62
CA ASP A 283 5.60 22.94 -7.96
C ASP A 283 5.94 22.11 -6.71
N GLN A 284 5.09 21.18 -6.28
CA GLN A 284 5.20 20.53 -4.99
C GLN A 284 4.73 19.08 -5.02
N THR A 285 5.45 18.23 -4.29
CA THR A 285 5.01 16.87 -3.94
C THR A 285 4.73 16.81 -2.45
N ASP A 286 3.47 16.63 -2.08
CA ASP A 286 3.09 16.41 -0.68
C ASP A 286 2.99 14.90 -0.42
N VAL A 287 3.56 14.46 0.69
CA VAL A 287 3.50 13.07 1.11
C VAL A 287 2.71 12.98 2.41
N VAL A 288 1.55 12.35 2.34
CA VAL A 288 0.79 11.96 3.52
C VAL A 288 1.02 10.47 3.72
N ILE A 289 1.83 10.13 4.70
CA ILE A 289 1.81 8.79 5.25
C ILE A 289 0.65 8.82 6.23
N PRO A 290 -0.45 8.05 6.03
CA PRO A 290 -1.46 7.95 7.08
C PRO A 290 -0.68 7.60 8.33
N ALA A 291 -1.04 8.21 9.46
CA ALA A 291 -0.66 7.66 10.75
C ALA A 291 -1.06 6.20 10.64
N VAL A 292 -0.07 5.37 10.36
CA VAL A 292 -0.24 4.00 9.88
C VAL A 292 -1.40 3.43 10.66
N ARG A 293 -2.11 2.45 10.10
CA ARG A 293 -2.85 1.50 10.93
C ARG A 293 -1.87 1.05 11.99
N ASP A 294 -1.67 2.05 12.85
CA ASP A 294 -0.79 1.92 13.94
C ASP A 294 -1.45 0.86 14.80
N GLY A 295 -0.87 -0.27 14.66
CA GLY A 295 -0.29 -0.71 15.84
C GLY A 295 0.80 0.23 16.40
N LEU A 296 1.19 1.37 15.91
CA LEU A 296 1.76 2.46 16.64
C LEU A 296 0.65 3.09 17.45
N ARG A 297 0.45 2.43 18.47
CA ARG A 297 0.19 3.00 19.76
C ARG A 297 1.23 4.09 19.95
N ARG A 298 0.82 5.33 19.66
CA ARG A 298 1.60 6.44 20.20
C ARG A 298 1.57 6.21 21.69
N GLU A 299 2.71 6.22 22.37
CA GLU A 299 2.73 6.50 23.78
C GLU A 299 2.00 7.82 23.97
N ALA A 300 0.71 7.74 24.06
CA ALA A 300 -0.17 8.87 24.20
C ALA A 300 -0.50 8.93 25.68
N HIS A 301 -0.10 9.98 26.33
CA HIS A 301 -0.46 10.22 27.71
C HIS A 301 -1.75 11.05 27.76
N PHE A 302 -2.84 10.54 27.14
CA PHE A 302 -4.13 11.21 27.23
C PHE A 302 -4.83 10.77 28.53
N ARG A 303 -5.26 11.74 29.33
CA ARG A 303 -6.19 11.44 30.44
C ARG A 303 -7.51 10.99 29.84
N ALA A 304 -8.07 9.95 30.42
CA ALA A 304 -9.35 9.43 30.02
C ALA A 304 -10.15 8.97 31.22
N ARG A 305 -11.46 9.08 31.14
CA ARG A 305 -12.41 8.50 32.08
C ARG A 305 -13.05 7.30 31.41
N VAL A 306 -13.01 6.15 32.10
CA VAL A 306 -13.52 4.89 31.58
C VAL A 306 -14.57 4.34 32.51
N SER A 307 -15.74 4.03 31.96
CA SER A 307 -16.83 3.43 32.74
C SER A 307 -17.36 2.16 32.06
N GLY A 308 -17.84 1.22 32.85
CA GLY A 308 -18.36 -0.06 32.37
C GLY A 308 -18.71 -1.01 33.50
N LEU A 309 -18.72 -2.31 33.18
CA LEU A 309 -18.99 -3.37 34.17
C LEU A 309 -17.73 -4.21 34.42
N ARG A 310 -17.45 -4.50 35.69
CA ARG A 310 -16.44 -5.44 36.15
C ARG A 310 -16.84 -6.88 35.78
N GLN A 311 -15.89 -7.79 35.91
CA GLN A 311 -16.13 -9.22 35.70
C GLN A 311 -17.21 -9.79 36.63
N ASP A 312 -17.38 -9.22 37.83
CA ASP A 312 -18.41 -9.58 38.80
C ASP A 312 -19.77 -8.88 38.58
N GLY A 313 -19.90 -8.11 37.51
CA GLY A 313 -21.12 -7.40 37.11
C GLY A 313 -21.33 -6.06 37.80
N ARG A 314 -20.44 -5.63 38.69
CA ARG A 314 -20.55 -4.31 39.36
C ARG A 314 -20.09 -3.20 38.41
N PRO A 315 -20.77 -2.04 38.42
CA PRO A 315 -20.31 -0.89 37.63
C PRO A 315 -19.00 -0.33 38.22
N PHE A 316 -18.19 0.22 37.31
CA PHE A 316 -17.01 1.00 37.67
C PHE A 316 -16.95 2.27 36.83
N ASP A 317 -16.27 3.27 37.35
CA ASP A 317 -15.93 4.52 36.71
C ASP A 317 -14.55 4.92 37.23
N GLN A 318 -13.55 5.03 36.34
CA GLN A 318 -12.16 5.21 36.72
C GLN A 318 -11.47 6.21 35.77
N GLU A 319 -10.71 7.13 36.35
CA GLU A 319 -9.76 7.94 35.61
C GLU A 319 -8.50 7.13 35.35
N THR A 320 -8.01 7.21 34.14
CA THR A 320 -6.81 6.49 33.68
C THR A 320 -6.05 7.29 32.62
N VAL A 321 -4.92 6.74 32.19
CA VAL A 321 -4.15 7.29 31.10
C VAL A 321 -4.20 6.29 29.94
N ILE A 322 -4.64 6.76 28.79
CA ILE A 322 -4.49 6.00 27.55
C ILE A 322 -3.01 6.01 27.22
N ARG A 323 -2.38 4.84 27.31
CA ARG A 323 -0.98 4.65 26.93
C ARG A 323 -0.81 4.49 25.44
N ASP A 324 -1.89 4.20 24.74
CA ASP A 324 -1.87 3.63 23.45
C ASP A 324 -3.25 3.82 22.79
N LEU A 325 -3.31 4.73 21.80
CA LEU A 325 -4.52 5.12 21.10
C LEU A 325 -4.33 4.96 19.59
N SER A 326 -5.25 4.25 18.96
CA SER A 326 -5.37 4.19 17.49
C SER A 326 -6.74 4.66 17.02
N LEU A 327 -6.92 4.81 15.72
CA LEU A 327 -8.24 5.17 15.15
C LEU A 327 -9.34 4.15 15.51
N HIS A 328 -8.97 2.91 15.78
CA HIS A 328 -9.90 1.79 15.99
C HIS A 328 -9.89 1.21 17.39
N GLY A 329 -9.06 1.70 18.30
CA GLY A 329 -9.00 1.16 19.64
C GLY A 329 -7.92 1.78 20.53
N ALA A 330 -7.88 1.34 21.78
CA ALA A 330 -6.92 1.79 22.78
C ALA A 330 -6.45 0.64 23.67
N LEU A 331 -5.27 0.81 24.29
CA LEU A 331 -4.87 0.06 25.49
C LEU A 331 -4.91 1.01 26.68
N ILE A 332 -5.65 0.66 27.68
CA ILE A 332 -5.75 1.38 28.93
C ILE A 332 -5.36 0.46 30.08
N TYR A 333 -4.91 1.03 31.17
CA TYR A 333 -4.64 0.28 32.40
C TYR A 333 -5.70 0.61 33.44
N LEU A 334 -6.37 -0.43 33.97
CA LEU A 334 -7.41 -0.32 34.96
C LEU A 334 -7.02 -1.07 36.25
N ASP A 335 -7.50 -0.60 37.39
CA ASP A 335 -7.34 -1.27 38.68
C ASP A 335 -8.32 -2.44 38.85
N HIS A 336 -9.17 -2.66 37.84
CA HIS A 336 -10.19 -3.70 37.86
C HIS A 336 -10.26 -4.38 36.50
N SER A 337 -10.51 -5.68 36.50
CA SER A 337 -10.73 -6.44 35.28
C SER A 337 -12.18 -6.25 34.79
N PRO A 338 -12.42 -5.60 33.65
CA PRO A 338 -13.74 -5.60 33.02
C PRO A 338 -14.06 -6.98 32.44
N LYS A 339 -15.34 -7.20 32.11
CA LYS A 339 -15.75 -8.43 31.43
C LYS A 339 -15.32 -8.41 29.99
N LEU A 340 -14.69 -9.49 29.52
CA LEU A 340 -14.35 -9.66 28.10
C LEU A 340 -15.60 -9.54 27.23
N GLN A 341 -15.51 -8.86 26.09
CA GLN A 341 -16.62 -8.55 25.17
C GLN A 341 -17.70 -7.63 25.74
N SER A 342 -17.50 -7.01 26.92
CA SER A 342 -18.40 -5.97 27.39
C SER A 342 -18.10 -4.61 26.76
N GLU A 343 -19.13 -3.79 26.69
CA GLU A 343 -19.02 -2.40 26.23
C GLU A 343 -18.41 -1.52 27.33
N LEU A 344 -17.49 -0.64 26.94
CA LEU A 344 -16.95 0.43 27.78
C LEU A 344 -17.23 1.78 27.13
N GLN A 345 -17.46 2.78 27.95
CA GLN A 345 -17.46 4.18 27.56
C GLN A 345 -16.13 4.79 27.95
N VAL A 346 -15.47 5.44 26.97
CA VAL A 346 -14.15 6.06 27.11
C VAL A 346 -14.28 7.53 26.75
N THR A 347 -14.13 8.41 27.71
CA THR A 347 -14.09 9.86 27.47
C THR A 347 -12.64 10.31 27.53
N ILE A 348 -12.12 10.81 26.41
CA ILE A 348 -10.75 11.31 26.29
C ILE A 348 -10.75 12.81 26.53
N GLU A 349 -10.01 13.26 27.54
CA GLU A 349 -9.83 14.68 27.82
C GLU A 349 -8.94 15.33 26.75
N ASN A 350 -9.38 16.47 26.23
CA ASN A 350 -8.59 17.19 25.21
C ASN A 350 -7.47 17.99 25.90
N PRO A 351 -6.19 17.78 25.58
CA PRO A 351 -5.07 18.49 26.19
C PRO A 351 -4.82 19.92 25.65
N GLY A 352 -5.67 20.43 24.75
CA GLY A 352 -5.46 21.73 24.08
C GLY A 352 -6.36 22.84 24.63
N ASN A 353 -5.78 24.03 24.84
CA ASN A 353 -6.49 25.30 25.16
C ASN A 353 -7.33 25.80 23.96
N GLY A 354 -8.32 25.07 23.51
CA GLY A 354 -9.16 25.49 22.39
C GLY A 354 -10.51 24.76 22.40
N ASP A 355 -11.53 25.36 21.83
CA ASP A 355 -12.97 25.03 21.77
C ASP A 355 -13.37 23.59 21.32
N HIS A 356 -12.57 22.58 21.59
CA HIS A 356 -12.92 21.19 21.31
C HIS A 356 -13.33 20.48 22.59
N ALA A 357 -14.58 20.04 22.64
CA ALA A 357 -15.14 19.23 23.74
C ALA A 357 -14.40 17.89 23.89
N ASP A 358 -14.44 17.33 25.13
CA ASP A 358 -13.99 15.97 25.41
C ASP A 358 -14.64 14.98 24.43
N ARG A 359 -13.84 14.02 23.94
CA ARG A 359 -14.32 13.04 22.98
C ARG A 359 -14.79 11.78 23.69
N ALA A 360 -16.10 11.54 23.67
CA ALA A 360 -16.70 10.31 24.17
C ALA A 360 -16.72 9.25 23.06
N LEU A 361 -16.16 8.07 23.36
CA LEU A 361 -16.09 6.90 22.46
C LEU A 361 -16.73 5.71 23.16
N ARG A 362 -17.30 4.79 22.38
CA ARG A 362 -17.74 3.48 22.83
C ARG A 362 -16.84 2.40 22.25
N GLY A 363 -16.58 1.36 23.01
CA GLY A 363 -15.77 0.26 22.51
C GLY A 363 -15.99 -1.03 23.29
N TYR A 364 -15.56 -2.14 22.71
CA TYR A 364 -15.65 -3.46 23.32
C TYR A 364 -14.29 -3.92 23.82
N VAL A 365 -14.28 -4.57 24.99
CA VAL A 365 -13.11 -5.23 25.55
C VAL A 365 -12.78 -6.46 24.71
N VAL A 366 -11.65 -6.42 24.00
CA VAL A 366 -11.21 -7.54 23.15
C VAL A 366 -10.05 -8.32 23.72
N ARG A 367 -9.34 -7.75 24.71
CA ARG A 367 -8.20 -8.38 25.36
C ARG A 367 -8.02 -7.86 26.76
N ILE A 368 -7.61 -8.75 27.67
CA ILE A 368 -7.19 -8.43 29.05
C ILE A 368 -5.84 -9.10 29.26
N GLU A 369 -4.86 -8.35 29.76
CA GLU A 369 -3.49 -8.81 30.02
C GLU A 369 -2.98 -8.25 31.36
N PRO A 370 -1.93 -8.79 31.98
CA PRO A 370 -1.32 -8.20 33.17
C PRO A 370 -0.86 -6.77 32.89
N GLY A 371 -1.15 -5.86 33.81
CA GLY A 371 -0.66 -4.48 33.76
C GLY A 371 0.80 -4.35 34.22
N PRO A 372 1.40 -3.15 34.10
CA PRO A 372 2.77 -2.88 34.53
C PRO A 372 2.91 -2.89 36.08
N GLU A 373 1.84 -2.63 36.79
CA GLU A 373 1.80 -2.67 38.26
C GLU A 373 1.03 -3.90 38.75
N LYS A 374 1.36 -4.35 39.97
CA LYS A 374 0.89 -5.65 40.51
C LYS A 374 -0.63 -5.79 40.55
N ASP A 375 -1.34 -4.67 40.71
CA ASP A 375 -2.81 -4.64 40.86
C ASP A 375 -3.51 -4.03 39.63
N GLN A 376 -2.81 -3.85 38.53
CA GLN A 376 -3.36 -3.31 37.29
C GLN A 376 -3.56 -4.37 36.22
N VAL A 377 -4.57 -4.16 35.37
CA VAL A 377 -4.83 -4.96 34.17
C VAL A 377 -4.76 -4.06 32.94
N GLY A 378 -4.08 -4.54 31.91
CA GLY A 378 -4.11 -3.95 30.58
C GLY A 378 -5.36 -4.39 29.84
N VAL A 379 -6.16 -3.43 29.37
CA VAL A 379 -7.42 -3.67 28.68
C VAL A 379 -7.33 -3.14 27.24
N GLY A 380 -7.33 -4.05 26.29
CA GLY A 380 -7.43 -3.73 24.87
C GLY A 380 -8.89 -3.49 24.49
N ILE A 381 -9.17 -2.30 23.92
CA ILE A 381 -10.51 -1.86 23.49
C ILE A 381 -10.51 -1.66 21.99
N VAL A 382 -11.56 -2.12 21.31
CA VAL A 382 -11.87 -1.76 19.92
C VAL A 382 -13.04 -0.81 19.92
N PHE A 383 -12.88 0.37 19.34
CA PHE A 383 -13.94 1.38 19.24
C PHE A 383 -14.98 0.99 18.18
N THR A 384 -16.24 1.33 18.45
CA THR A 384 -17.37 1.02 17.57
C THR A 384 -17.77 2.18 16.65
N GLU A 385 -17.32 3.42 16.98
CA GLU A 385 -17.43 4.62 16.11
C GLU A 385 -16.61 5.77 16.71
#